data_9c08230d45282f288391a6fbeb5dcd09
#
_entry.id   9c08230d45282f288391a6fbeb5dcd09
#
_cell.length_a   1.000
_cell.length_b   1.000
_cell.length_c   1.000
_cell.angle_alpha   90.00
_cell.angle_beta   90.00
_cell.angle_gamma   90.00
#
_symmetry.space_group_name_H-M   'P 1'
#
loop_
_entity.id
_entity.type
_entity.pdbx_description
1 polymer ?
#
loop_
_entity_poly.entity_id
_entity_poly.type
_entity_poly.pdbx_seq_one_letter_code
_entity_poly.pdbx_strand_id
1 'polypeptide(L)' 'MSGYVYLIRVGDLYRIGKTDNLEKKIKKLKPDELLKSIMTKEPETLEARLLRKYKSQEFQKLVI' A
#
# COMPACT_ATOMS: atom_id res chain seq x y z
N MET A 1 -12.71 -9.55 8.83
CA MET A 1 -12.97 -8.11 8.75
C MET A 1 -12.41 -7.55 7.47
N SER A 2 -13.09 -6.57 6.91
CA SER A 2 -12.61 -5.92 5.69
C SER A 2 -11.60 -4.83 6.03
N GLY A 3 -10.75 -4.54 5.08
CA GLY A 3 -9.78 -3.48 5.21
C GLY A 3 -9.33 -3.03 3.84
N TYR A 4 -8.32 -2.18 3.80
CA TYR A 4 -7.79 -1.62 2.57
C TYR A 4 -6.30 -1.93 2.45
N VAL A 5 -5.88 -2.21 1.23
CA VAL A 5 -4.46 -2.27 0.89
C VAL A 5 -4.19 -1.08 -0.02
N TYR A 6 -3.13 -0.36 0.26
CA TYR A 6 -2.81 0.85 -0.50
C TYR A 6 -1.38 0.83 -1.00
N LEU A 7 -1.18 1.50 -2.12
CA LEU A 7 0.13 1.75 -2.67
C LEU A 7 0.29 3.26 -2.80
N ILE A 8 1.27 3.80 -2.12
CA ILE A 8 1.53 5.24 -2.11
C ILE A 8 2.97 5.53 -2.51
N ARG A 9 3.19 6.76 -2.93
CA ARG A 9 4.53 7.27 -3.21
C ARG A 9 4.84 8.42 -2.24
N VAL A 10 6.01 8.37 -1.66
CA VAL A 10 6.53 9.44 -0.81
C VAL A 10 7.93 9.77 -1.33
N GLY A 11 8.06 10.91 -1.98
CA GLY A 11 9.29 11.26 -2.67
C GLY A 11 9.60 10.24 -3.76
N ASP A 12 10.75 9.60 -3.67
CA ASP A 12 11.16 8.56 -4.60
C ASP A 12 10.82 7.15 -4.12
N LEU A 13 10.16 7.04 -2.99
CA LEU A 13 9.90 5.75 -2.37
C LEU A 13 8.45 5.32 -2.58
N TYR A 14 8.25 4.02 -2.78
CA TYR A 14 6.93 3.42 -2.87
C TYR A 14 6.68 2.59 -1.62
N ARG A 15 5.47 2.66 -1.10
CA ARG A 15 5.09 1.93 0.10
C ARG A 15 3.78 1.21 -0.12
N ILE A 16 3.73 -0.03 0.33
CA ILE A 16 2.49 -0.81 0.35
C ILE A 16 2.15 -1.07 1.81
N GLY A 17 0.90 -0.85 2.15
CA GLY A 17 0.45 -1.08 3.51
C GLY A 17 -1.00 -1.48 3.55
N LYS A 18 -1.48 -1.73 4.74
CA LYS A 18 -2.87 -2.09 4.97
C LYS A 18 -3.43 -1.26 6.12
N THR A 19 -4.73 -1.02 6.05
CA THR A 19 -5.41 -0.26 7.09
C THR A 19 -6.90 -0.59 7.07
N ASP A 20 -7.56 -0.43 8.18
CA ASP A 20 -9.00 -0.56 8.26
C ASP A 20 -9.69 0.78 7.95
N ASN A 21 -8.96 1.88 7.98
CA ASN A 21 -9.49 3.20 7.66
C ASN A 21 -8.51 3.93 6.75
N LEU A 22 -8.75 3.81 5.44
CA LEU A 22 -7.86 4.37 4.43
C LEU A 22 -7.74 5.89 4.53
N GLU A 23 -8.87 6.57 4.67
CA GLU A 23 -8.88 8.03 4.71
C GLU A 23 -8.04 8.55 5.87
N LYS A 24 -8.22 8.00 7.04
CA LYS A 24 -7.47 8.39 8.23
C LYS A 24 -5.98 8.10 8.05
N LYS A 25 -5.67 6.94 7.47
CA LYS A 25 -4.28 6.55 7.26
C LYS A 25 -3.58 7.48 6.27
N ILE A 26 -4.25 7.83 5.19
CA ILE A 26 -3.68 8.73 4.19
C ILE A 26 -3.46 10.13 4.78
N LYS A 27 -4.37 10.60 5.59
CA LYS A 27 -4.19 11.90 6.26
C LYS A 27 -2.97 11.87 7.19
N LYS A 28 -2.73 10.75 7.84
CA LYS A 28 -1.61 10.60 8.76
C LYS A 28 -0.28 10.50 8.01
N LEU A 29 -0.25 9.72 6.95
CA LEU A 29 0.96 9.47 6.17
C LEU A 29 1.33 10.63 5.25
N LYS A 30 0.36 11.35 4.76
CA LYS A 30 0.54 12.49 3.84
C LYS A 30 1.43 12.13 2.65
N PRO A 31 1.07 11.09 1.87
CA PRO A 31 1.88 10.71 0.73
C PRO A 31 1.84 11.78 -0.35
N ASP A 32 2.86 11.78 -1.21
CA ASP A 32 2.86 12.65 -2.36
C ASP A 32 1.82 12.20 -3.39
N GLU A 33 1.59 10.90 -3.45
CA GLU A 33 0.61 10.36 -4.39
C GLU A 33 0.03 9.05 -3.86
N LEU A 34 -1.27 8.90 -4.01
CA LEU A 34 -1.95 7.62 -3.76
C LEU A 34 -2.11 6.92 -5.10
N LEU A 35 -1.31 5.91 -5.34
CA LEU A 35 -1.28 5.22 -6.63
C LEU A 35 -2.39 4.20 -6.76
N LYS A 36 -2.71 3.51 -5.68
CA LYS A 36 -3.71 2.47 -5.72
C LYS A 36 -4.28 2.21 -4.33
N SER A 37 -5.56 1.91 -4.28
CA SER A 37 -6.21 1.47 -3.04
C SER A 37 -7.24 0.41 -3.39
N ILE A 38 -7.27 -0.65 -2.61
CA ILE A 38 -8.17 -1.78 -2.84
C ILE A 38 -8.82 -2.15 -1.52
N MET A 39 -10.13 -2.22 -1.53
CA MET A 39 -10.86 -2.73 -0.38
C MET A 39 -10.95 -4.25 -0.51
N THR A 40 -10.64 -4.94 0.57
CA THR A 40 -10.62 -6.40 0.56
C THR A 40 -11.01 -6.95 1.93
N LYS A 41 -11.54 -8.16 1.94
CA LYS A 41 -11.85 -8.87 3.18
C LYS A 41 -10.60 -9.49 3.77
N GLU A 42 -9.54 -9.60 2.99
CA GLU A 42 -8.27 -10.21 3.43
C GLU A 42 -7.10 -9.29 3.11
N PRO A 43 -7.00 -8.15 3.83
CA PRO A 43 -5.95 -7.18 3.53
C PRO A 43 -4.54 -7.74 3.70
N GLU A 44 -4.34 -8.64 4.66
CA GLU A 44 -3.02 -9.23 4.87
C GLU A 44 -2.58 -10.09 3.69
N THR A 45 -3.49 -10.88 3.16
CA THR A 45 -3.21 -11.74 2.01
C THR A 45 -2.93 -10.91 0.77
N LEU A 46 -3.75 -9.89 0.53
CA LEU A 46 -3.57 -9.02 -0.63
C LEU A 46 -2.28 -8.22 -0.52
N GLU A 47 -1.97 -7.71 0.66
CA GLU A 47 -0.72 -7.00 0.88
C GLU A 47 0.48 -7.88 0.55
N ALA A 48 0.47 -9.11 1.05
CA ALA A 48 1.56 -10.04 0.79
C ALA A 48 1.72 -10.34 -0.70
N ARG A 49 0.59 -10.49 -1.41
CA ARG A 49 0.62 -10.71 -2.86
C ARG A 49 1.20 -9.54 -3.60
N LEU A 50 0.80 -8.32 -3.24
CA LEU A 50 1.31 -7.13 -3.89
C LEU A 50 2.79 -6.94 -3.64
N LEU A 51 3.22 -7.15 -2.40
CA LEU A 51 4.63 -7.04 -2.07
C LEU A 51 5.47 -8.02 -2.87
N ARG A 52 5.01 -9.26 -3.01
CA ARG A 52 5.70 -10.26 -3.79
C ARG A 52 5.77 -9.88 -5.25
N LYS A 53 4.66 -9.39 -5.80
CA LYS A 53 4.56 -8.99 -7.19
C LYS A 53 5.52 -7.85 -7.52
N TYR A 54 5.50 -6.80 -6.71
CA TYR A 54 6.35 -5.64 -6.98
C TYR A 54 7.82 -5.95 -6.72
N LYS A 55 8.11 -6.80 -5.76
CA LYS A 55 9.48 -7.20 -5.50
C LYS A 55 10.06 -7.98 -6.69
N SER A 56 9.26 -8.85 -7.29
CA SER A 56 9.72 -9.64 -8.44
C SER A 56 9.85 -8.80 -9.71
N GLN A 57 9.20 -7.64 -9.76
CA GLN A 57 9.29 -6.73 -10.90
C GLN A 57 10.39 -5.68 -10.73
N GLU A 58 11.22 -5.87 -9.74
CA GLU A 58 12.33 -4.98 -9.47
C GLU A 58 11.90 -3.53 -9.26
N PHE A 59 10.82 -3.34 -8.53
CA PHE A 59 10.41 -2.00 -8.15
C PHE A 59 11.47 -1.41 -7.25
N GLN A 60 12.18 -0.46 -7.77
CA GLN A 60 13.23 0.20 -7.00
C GLN A 60 12.62 1.03 -5.89
N LYS A 61 13.34 1.10 -4.78
CA LYS A 61 12.98 1.96 -3.66
C LYS A 61 11.62 1.65 -3.05
N LEU A 62 11.21 0.38 -3.10
CA LEU A 62 10.01 -0.05 -2.39
C LEU A 62 10.34 -0.17 -0.90
N VAL A 63 9.61 0.57 -0.07
CA VAL A 63 9.80 0.56 1.38
C VAL A 63 8.54 -0.02 2.01
N ILE A 64 8.73 -0.95 2.89
CA ILE A 64 7.64 -1.64 3.57
C ILE A 64 7.54 -1.21 5.01
#